data_564dad3b28b78406cb43efc2ad862322
#
_entry.id   564dad3b28b78406cb43efc2ad862322
#
_cell.length_a   1.000
_cell.length_b   1.000
_cell.length_c   1.000
_cell.angle_alpha   90.00
_cell.angle_beta   90.00
_cell.angle_gamma   90.00
#
_symmetry.space_group_name_H-M   'P 1'
#
loop_
_entity.id
_entity.type
_entity.pdbx_description
1 polymer ?
#
loop_
_entity_poly.entity_id
_entity_poly.type
_entity_poly.pdbx_seq_one_letter_code
_entity_poly.pdbx_strand_id
1 'polypeptide(L)'
;MPGTATAAPKTRNVLTSAQLPKYTTLALLVTALAVSFGILAVLGAASWLSGIALGAALFYVTSYALSAAVEGTRKAKDRLARNVVTGFFILALFPLVSLVWGTVSKGLARFDGEFLSYSMRNIVGEGGGAVHAIWGTLIITGLATLISVPIGVLTAIFLVEYTNNPAFRALGRTIRFFVDVMTGIPSIVAGLFAYTMFSLFLGPGTNNGLSGAVALSVLMIPTVVRSTEEMLRLVPNELREASYALGVPKWRTIGKVVLPTSIAGIVTGVVLGIARVIGETAPLLVTAGITASMNLNPLADPMATLPVFVYYEYTTPGAVAAPYIERAWAGALTLIIIVMGLNLIGRLIAWRFAPKAGR
;
A
#
# COMPACT_ATOMS: atom_id res chain seq x y z
N MET A 1 12.51 59.11 -51.14
CA MET A 1 11.29 58.69 -50.39
C MET A 1 11.56 57.33 -49.83
N PRO A 2 11.63 57.12 -48.50
CA PRO A 2 11.84 55.77 -47.94
C PRO A 2 10.49 55.08 -47.76
N GLY A 3 10.42 53.87 -48.32
CA GLY A 3 9.24 53.03 -48.28
C GLY A 3 8.88 52.57 -46.86
N THR A 4 7.64 52.78 -46.48
CA THR A 4 7.00 52.27 -45.26
C THR A 4 6.85 50.79 -45.32
N ALA A 5 7.68 50.05 -44.57
CA ALA A 5 7.52 48.62 -44.36
C ALA A 5 6.24 48.38 -43.52
N THR A 6 5.17 47.90 -44.17
CA THR A 6 3.97 47.39 -43.51
C THR A 6 4.31 46.17 -42.72
N ALA A 7 4.25 46.28 -41.38
CA ALA A 7 4.41 45.12 -40.49
C ALA A 7 3.35 44.07 -40.77
N ALA A 8 3.76 42.84 -41.11
CA ALA A 8 2.89 41.71 -41.31
C ALA A 8 2.02 41.46 -40.06
N PRO A 9 0.70 41.19 -40.21
CA PRO A 9 -0.17 40.91 -39.09
C PRO A 9 0.32 39.67 -38.34
N LYS A 10 0.57 39.79 -37.04
CA LYS A 10 0.88 38.66 -36.13
C LYS A 10 -0.26 37.67 -36.27
N THR A 11 -0.05 36.59 -37.00
CA THR A 11 -0.98 35.46 -37.06
C THR A 11 -1.18 34.93 -35.61
N ARG A 12 -2.32 35.27 -35.03
CA ARG A 12 -2.74 34.77 -33.74
C ARG A 12 -2.92 33.26 -33.88
N ASN A 13 -2.00 32.47 -33.32
CA ASN A 13 -2.09 31.02 -33.34
C ASN A 13 -3.42 30.60 -32.70
N VAL A 14 -4.38 30.14 -33.49
CA VAL A 14 -5.73 29.72 -33.05
C VAL A 14 -5.67 28.64 -31.98
N LEU A 15 -4.58 27.86 -31.94
CA LEU A 15 -4.34 26.80 -30.94
C LEU A 15 -3.95 27.35 -29.54
N THR A 16 -3.47 28.59 -29.44
CA THR A 16 -3.04 29.22 -28.18
C THR A 16 -3.92 30.40 -27.76
N SER A 17 -4.91 30.80 -28.60
CA SER A 17 -5.88 31.85 -28.27
C SER A 17 -7.00 31.30 -27.40
N ALA A 18 -7.39 32.05 -26.38
CA ALA A 18 -8.43 31.76 -25.41
C ALA A 18 -8.10 30.56 -24.48
N GLN A 19 -7.17 30.77 -23.56
CA GLN A 19 -6.94 29.86 -22.43
C GLN A 19 -7.33 30.57 -21.12
N LEU A 20 -8.03 29.86 -20.25
CA LEU A 20 -8.33 30.34 -18.91
C LEU A 20 -7.02 30.43 -18.08
N PRO A 21 -6.84 31.46 -17.24
CA PRO A 21 -5.69 31.60 -16.35
C PRO A 21 -5.49 30.35 -15.46
N LYS A 22 -4.25 30.07 -15.08
CA LYS A 22 -3.90 28.90 -14.26
C LYS A 22 -4.68 28.82 -12.93
N TYR A 23 -5.00 29.95 -12.34
CA TYR A 23 -5.71 30.04 -11.05
C TYR A 23 -7.23 29.99 -11.15
N THR A 24 -7.81 29.96 -12.35
CA THR A 24 -9.27 29.98 -12.55
C THR A 24 -9.97 28.79 -11.85
N THR A 25 -9.39 27.61 -11.88
CA THR A 25 -9.95 26.41 -11.24
C THR A 25 -10.05 26.61 -9.72
N LEU A 26 -8.99 27.14 -9.09
CA LEU A 26 -8.99 27.42 -7.64
C LEU A 26 -9.97 28.54 -7.27
N ALA A 27 -9.99 29.62 -8.05
CA ALA A 27 -10.92 30.72 -7.83
C ALA A 27 -12.37 30.26 -7.93
N LEU A 28 -12.72 29.47 -8.95
CA LEU A 28 -14.05 28.90 -9.11
C LEU A 28 -14.44 27.95 -7.96
N LEU A 29 -13.49 27.15 -7.46
CA LEU A 29 -13.76 26.28 -6.31
C LEU A 29 -14.06 27.08 -5.05
N VAL A 30 -13.24 28.09 -4.75
CA VAL A 30 -13.45 28.95 -3.57
C VAL A 30 -14.76 29.73 -3.67
N THR A 31 -15.07 30.31 -4.83
CA THR A 31 -16.33 31.06 -5.04
C THR A 31 -17.54 30.14 -4.98
N ALA A 32 -17.49 28.95 -5.56
CA ALA A 32 -18.59 27.97 -5.51
C ALA A 32 -18.87 27.51 -4.08
N LEU A 33 -17.83 27.25 -3.28
CA LEU A 33 -18.00 26.92 -1.86
C LEU A 33 -18.56 28.12 -1.06
N ALA A 34 -18.04 29.32 -1.24
CA ALA A 34 -18.52 30.52 -0.56
C ALA A 34 -20.02 30.78 -0.87
N VAL A 35 -20.40 30.66 -2.15
CA VAL A 35 -21.79 30.80 -2.58
C VAL A 35 -22.67 29.70 -1.98
N SER A 36 -22.22 28.47 -1.99
CA SER A 36 -22.94 27.32 -1.42
C SER A 36 -23.25 27.55 0.07
N PHE A 37 -22.22 27.85 0.86
CA PHE A 37 -22.38 28.09 2.30
C PHE A 37 -23.26 29.35 2.55
N GLY A 38 -23.11 30.39 1.73
CA GLY A 38 -23.98 31.59 1.80
C GLY A 38 -25.44 31.24 1.57
N ILE A 39 -25.78 30.51 0.52
CA ILE A 39 -27.15 30.07 0.21
C ILE A 39 -27.73 29.24 1.37
N LEU A 40 -26.96 28.24 1.85
CA LEU A 40 -27.45 27.37 2.92
C LEU A 40 -27.59 28.08 4.26
N ALA A 41 -26.77 29.09 4.55
CA ALA A 41 -26.88 29.92 5.74
C ALA A 41 -28.19 30.75 5.71
N VAL A 42 -28.54 31.34 4.56
CA VAL A 42 -29.79 32.08 4.38
C VAL A 42 -31.01 31.16 4.52
N LEU A 43 -30.92 29.92 4.04
CA LEU A 43 -32.00 28.93 4.12
C LEU A 43 -32.11 28.24 5.49
N GLY A 44 -31.23 28.53 6.44
CA GLY A 44 -31.21 27.88 7.77
C GLY A 44 -30.82 26.37 7.72
N ALA A 45 -30.33 25.89 6.58
CA ALA A 45 -29.98 24.46 6.33
C ALA A 45 -28.48 24.24 6.27
N ALA A 46 -27.66 25.10 6.89
CA ALA A 46 -26.22 25.05 6.83
C ALA A 46 -25.66 23.80 7.59
N SER A 47 -25.17 22.85 6.84
CA SER A 47 -24.32 21.76 7.36
C SER A 47 -23.05 21.65 6.52
N TRP A 48 -21.98 21.15 7.11
CA TRP A 48 -20.72 20.97 6.41
C TRP A 48 -20.86 20.06 5.19
N LEU A 49 -21.66 18.98 5.31
CA LEU A 49 -21.87 18.02 4.23
C LEU A 49 -22.66 18.62 3.08
N SER A 50 -23.80 19.31 3.38
CA SER A 50 -24.61 19.96 2.35
C SER A 50 -23.87 21.11 1.66
N GLY A 51 -23.05 21.87 2.42
CA GLY A 51 -22.23 22.97 1.89
C GLY A 51 -21.20 22.47 0.89
N ILE A 52 -20.46 21.42 1.23
CA ILE A 52 -19.45 20.81 0.35
C ILE A 52 -20.13 20.17 -0.88
N ALA A 53 -21.23 19.43 -0.71
CA ALA A 53 -21.92 18.78 -1.81
C ALA A 53 -22.48 19.78 -2.84
N LEU A 54 -23.18 20.82 -2.37
CA LEU A 54 -23.70 21.87 -3.23
C LEU A 54 -22.59 22.70 -3.87
N GLY A 55 -21.51 23.00 -3.10
CA GLY A 55 -20.34 23.71 -3.60
C GLY A 55 -19.60 22.94 -4.70
N ALA A 56 -19.45 21.63 -4.55
CA ALA A 56 -18.88 20.77 -5.56
C ALA A 56 -19.74 20.73 -6.84
N ALA A 57 -21.06 20.60 -6.70
CA ALA A 57 -21.98 20.64 -7.84
C ALA A 57 -21.89 21.98 -8.59
N LEU A 58 -21.94 23.09 -7.89
CA LEU A 58 -21.77 24.43 -8.45
C LEU A 58 -20.41 24.59 -9.14
N PHE A 59 -19.33 24.10 -8.52
CA PHE A 59 -17.99 24.13 -9.11
C PHE A 59 -17.90 23.35 -10.42
N TYR A 60 -18.45 22.14 -10.50
CA TYR A 60 -18.39 21.35 -11.73
C TYR A 60 -19.20 22.01 -12.85
N VAL A 61 -20.40 22.51 -12.55
CA VAL A 61 -21.28 23.20 -13.52
C VAL A 61 -20.61 24.48 -14.02
N THR A 62 -20.18 25.36 -13.12
CA THR A 62 -19.57 26.65 -13.48
C THR A 62 -18.22 26.47 -14.19
N SER A 63 -17.40 25.52 -13.75
CA SER A 63 -16.12 25.19 -14.39
C SER A 63 -16.32 24.68 -15.83
N TYR A 64 -17.31 23.81 -16.06
CA TYR A 64 -17.66 23.34 -17.39
C TYR A 64 -18.20 24.48 -18.27
N ALA A 65 -19.20 25.25 -17.77
CA ALA A 65 -19.83 26.32 -18.54
C ALA A 65 -18.81 27.41 -18.95
N LEU A 66 -17.96 27.86 -18.00
CA LEU A 66 -16.95 28.86 -18.29
C LEU A 66 -15.90 28.35 -19.27
N SER A 67 -15.43 27.11 -19.10
CA SER A 67 -14.46 26.52 -20.03
C SER A 67 -15.07 26.29 -21.41
N ALA A 68 -16.34 25.91 -21.51
CA ALA A 68 -17.02 25.74 -22.79
C ALA A 68 -17.19 27.07 -23.54
N ALA A 69 -17.47 28.16 -22.81
CA ALA A 69 -17.61 29.47 -23.40
C ALA A 69 -16.29 30.08 -23.88
N VAL A 70 -15.19 29.86 -23.14
CA VAL A 70 -13.90 30.51 -23.42
C VAL A 70 -12.96 29.61 -24.25
N GLU A 71 -12.87 28.33 -23.94
CA GLU A 71 -11.87 27.38 -24.50
C GLU A 71 -12.49 26.39 -25.50
N GLY A 72 -13.82 26.32 -25.56
CA GLY A 72 -14.59 25.39 -26.39
C GLY A 72 -14.91 24.07 -25.71
N THR A 73 -15.93 23.38 -26.26
CA THR A 73 -16.53 22.17 -25.65
C THR A 73 -15.58 21.00 -25.45
N ARG A 74 -14.58 20.82 -26.31
CA ARG A 74 -13.59 19.74 -26.19
C ARG A 74 -12.71 19.95 -24.94
N LYS A 75 -12.13 21.13 -24.76
CA LYS A 75 -11.31 21.47 -23.59
C LYS A 75 -12.14 21.51 -22.29
N ALA A 76 -13.42 21.92 -22.39
CA ALA A 76 -14.34 21.88 -21.27
C ALA A 76 -14.58 20.45 -20.76
N LYS A 77 -14.78 19.48 -21.66
CA LYS A 77 -14.89 18.05 -21.30
C LYS A 77 -13.63 17.53 -20.64
N ASP A 78 -12.45 17.85 -21.20
CA ASP A 78 -11.16 17.44 -20.63
C ASP A 78 -10.93 18.04 -19.23
N ARG A 79 -11.30 19.32 -19.05
CA ARG A 79 -11.23 20.02 -17.76
C ARG A 79 -12.20 19.41 -16.75
N LEU A 80 -13.44 19.13 -17.17
CA LEU A 80 -14.42 18.47 -16.32
C LEU A 80 -13.93 17.10 -15.87
N ALA A 81 -13.48 16.27 -16.80
CA ALA A 81 -12.94 14.95 -16.47
C ALA A 81 -11.78 15.03 -15.48
N ARG A 82 -10.81 15.92 -15.72
CA ARG A 82 -9.70 16.16 -14.79
C ARG A 82 -10.18 16.59 -13.41
N ASN A 83 -11.13 17.58 -13.33
CA ASN A 83 -11.64 18.09 -12.07
C ASN A 83 -12.40 17.00 -11.30
N VAL A 84 -13.20 16.17 -11.98
CA VAL A 84 -13.93 15.04 -11.39
C VAL A 84 -12.95 14.01 -10.83
N VAL A 85 -11.95 13.59 -11.61
CA VAL A 85 -10.92 12.64 -11.13
C VAL A 85 -10.17 13.21 -9.94
N THR A 86 -9.77 14.49 -9.99
CA THR A 86 -9.10 15.17 -8.86
C THR A 86 -10.01 15.23 -7.63
N GLY A 87 -11.30 15.52 -7.80
CA GLY A 87 -12.27 15.55 -6.71
C GLY A 87 -12.43 14.20 -6.03
N PHE A 88 -12.57 13.11 -6.80
CA PHE A 88 -12.62 11.76 -6.24
C PHE A 88 -11.31 11.36 -5.56
N PHE A 89 -10.17 11.76 -6.11
CA PHE A 89 -8.87 11.55 -5.46
C PHE A 89 -8.79 12.24 -4.09
N ILE A 90 -9.19 13.52 -4.01
CA ILE A 90 -9.22 14.27 -2.73
C ILE A 90 -10.20 13.62 -1.76
N LEU A 91 -11.38 13.21 -2.24
CA LEU A 91 -12.37 12.51 -1.43
C LEU A 91 -11.84 11.21 -0.84
N ALA A 92 -11.11 10.43 -1.64
CA ALA A 92 -10.46 9.19 -1.17
C ALA A 92 -9.28 9.46 -0.21
N LEU A 93 -8.57 10.57 -0.40
CA LEU A 93 -7.45 10.95 0.46
C LEU A 93 -7.90 11.44 1.85
N PHE A 94 -9.08 12.03 1.96
CA PHE A 94 -9.60 12.61 3.21
C PHE A 94 -9.68 11.59 4.37
N PRO A 95 -10.32 10.41 4.21
CA PRO A 95 -10.33 9.39 5.26
C PRO A 95 -8.92 8.92 5.65
N LEU A 96 -8.02 8.78 4.67
CA LEU A 96 -6.64 8.36 4.91
C LEU A 96 -5.90 9.39 5.80
N VAL A 97 -5.97 10.68 5.43
CA VAL A 97 -5.34 11.75 6.20
C VAL A 97 -5.95 11.85 7.60
N SER A 98 -7.29 11.74 7.70
CA SER A 98 -8.01 11.76 8.98
C SER A 98 -7.59 10.60 9.89
N LEU A 99 -7.46 9.39 9.33
CA LEU A 99 -7.00 8.21 10.06
C LEU A 99 -5.57 8.40 10.56
N VAL A 100 -4.66 8.79 9.70
CA VAL A 100 -3.24 9.02 10.07
C VAL A 100 -3.14 10.11 11.14
N TRP A 101 -3.85 11.24 10.96
CA TRP A 101 -3.89 12.32 11.94
C TRP A 101 -4.46 11.86 13.30
N GLY A 102 -5.56 11.12 13.28
CA GLY A 102 -6.18 10.54 14.48
C GLY A 102 -5.23 9.57 15.20
N THR A 103 -4.54 8.71 14.44
CA THR A 103 -3.58 7.77 15.01
C THR A 103 -2.37 8.48 15.60
N VAL A 104 -1.82 9.49 14.93
CA VAL A 104 -0.68 10.25 15.45
C VAL A 104 -1.08 11.05 16.68
N SER A 105 -2.18 11.83 16.62
CA SER A 105 -2.58 12.71 17.72
C SER A 105 -2.94 11.95 19.00
N LYS A 106 -3.63 10.81 18.88
CA LYS A 106 -4.01 9.97 20.02
C LYS A 106 -2.89 9.03 20.45
N GLY A 107 -2.13 8.51 19.52
CA GLY A 107 -1.05 7.57 19.79
C GLY A 107 0.13 8.19 20.53
N LEU A 108 0.42 9.49 20.28
CA LEU A 108 1.50 10.21 20.97
C LEU A 108 1.29 10.32 22.49
N ALA A 109 0.06 10.24 22.97
CA ALA A 109 -0.24 10.34 24.42
C ALA A 109 0.44 9.23 25.23
N ARG A 110 0.58 8.02 24.69
CA ARG A 110 1.19 6.85 25.34
C ARG A 110 2.42 6.32 24.58
N PHE A 111 2.96 7.07 23.63
CA PHE A 111 4.16 6.69 22.88
C PHE A 111 5.41 7.14 23.64
N ASP A 112 5.74 6.43 24.71
CA ASP A 112 6.83 6.70 25.63
C ASP A 112 7.82 5.53 25.74
N GLY A 113 8.90 5.72 26.49
CA GLY A 113 9.94 4.71 26.69
C GLY A 113 9.42 3.45 27.41
N GLU A 114 8.46 3.60 28.30
CA GLU A 114 7.84 2.47 28.99
C GLU A 114 7.04 1.62 28.00
N PHE A 115 6.19 2.23 27.16
CA PHE A 115 5.42 1.54 26.13
C PHE A 115 6.29 0.72 25.17
N LEU A 116 7.45 1.23 24.81
CA LEU A 116 8.36 0.57 23.86
C LEU A 116 9.26 -0.49 24.50
N SER A 117 9.44 -0.50 25.84
CA SER A 117 10.39 -1.38 26.52
C SER A 117 9.77 -2.43 27.43
N TYR A 118 8.52 -2.23 27.88
CA TYR A 118 7.81 -3.18 28.76
C TYR A 118 6.82 -4.06 27.98
N SER A 119 6.51 -5.22 28.57
CA SER A 119 5.42 -6.10 28.12
C SER A 119 4.16 -5.88 28.97
N MET A 120 3.07 -6.58 28.64
CA MET A 120 1.83 -6.57 29.44
C MET A 120 1.81 -7.61 30.56
N ARG A 121 2.92 -8.29 30.84
CA ARG A 121 2.98 -9.33 31.85
C ARG A 121 2.67 -8.77 33.25
N ASN A 122 1.63 -9.32 33.90
CA ASN A 122 1.13 -8.92 35.22
C ASN A 122 0.65 -7.45 35.32
N ILE A 123 0.31 -6.83 34.17
CA ILE A 123 -0.23 -5.47 34.15
C ILE A 123 -1.73 -5.52 33.95
N VAL A 124 -2.46 -4.83 34.84
CA VAL A 124 -3.91 -4.61 34.73
C VAL A 124 -4.16 -3.11 34.95
N GLY A 125 -4.87 -2.49 33.99
CA GLY A 125 -5.13 -1.05 34.06
C GLY A 125 -4.01 -0.21 33.44
N GLU A 126 -3.43 0.69 34.22
CA GLU A 126 -2.39 1.63 33.79
C GLU A 126 -1.01 0.97 33.65
N GLY A 127 -0.12 1.57 32.86
CA GLY A 127 1.25 1.10 32.65
C GLY A 127 1.36 0.05 31.53
N GLY A 128 2.46 -0.71 31.56
CA GLY A 128 2.79 -1.74 30.56
C GLY A 128 3.16 -1.19 29.18
N GLY A 129 3.40 -2.08 28.23
CA GLY A 129 3.81 -1.69 26.89
C GLY A 129 3.69 -2.81 25.86
N ALA A 130 4.16 -2.55 24.65
CA ALA A 130 3.96 -3.40 23.49
C ALA A 130 5.23 -4.10 22.98
N VAL A 131 6.34 -4.12 23.75
CA VAL A 131 7.62 -4.70 23.30
C VAL A 131 7.46 -6.15 22.82
N HIS A 132 6.67 -6.97 23.52
CA HIS A 132 6.39 -8.36 23.15
C HIS A 132 5.68 -8.46 21.78
N ALA A 133 4.73 -7.56 21.52
CA ALA A 133 3.99 -7.49 20.26
C ALA A 133 4.84 -6.90 19.12
N ILE A 134 5.74 -5.97 19.42
CA ILE A 134 6.70 -5.43 18.43
C ILE A 134 7.61 -6.55 17.94
N TRP A 135 8.25 -7.29 18.85
CA TRP A 135 9.13 -8.40 18.49
C TRP A 135 8.37 -9.53 17.78
N GLY A 136 7.18 -9.88 18.24
CA GLY A 136 6.37 -10.89 17.55
C GLY A 136 5.99 -10.47 16.13
N THR A 137 5.66 -9.21 15.91
CA THR A 137 5.42 -8.68 14.55
C THR A 137 6.65 -8.81 13.66
N LEU A 138 7.81 -8.40 14.16
CA LEU A 138 9.06 -8.46 13.39
C LEU A 138 9.48 -9.91 13.08
N ILE A 139 9.38 -10.81 14.06
CA ILE A 139 9.73 -12.23 13.90
C ILE A 139 8.79 -12.91 12.91
N ILE A 140 7.49 -12.80 13.11
CA ILE A 140 6.49 -13.46 12.25
C ILE A 140 6.56 -12.93 10.82
N THR A 141 6.64 -11.60 10.65
CA THR A 141 6.77 -10.98 9.32
C THR A 141 8.11 -11.33 8.66
N GLY A 142 9.19 -11.36 9.45
CA GLY A 142 10.50 -11.78 8.97
C GLY A 142 10.51 -13.22 8.46
N LEU A 143 9.91 -14.16 9.21
CA LEU A 143 9.76 -15.56 8.79
C LEU A 143 8.85 -15.69 7.57
N ALA A 144 7.72 -14.99 7.53
CA ALA A 144 6.86 -14.97 6.37
C ALA A 144 7.59 -14.46 5.12
N THR A 145 8.40 -13.42 5.26
CA THR A 145 9.25 -12.89 4.19
C THR A 145 10.30 -13.91 3.73
N LEU A 146 10.98 -14.57 4.68
CA LEU A 146 11.99 -15.59 4.40
C LEU A 146 11.41 -16.77 3.61
N ILE A 147 10.17 -17.15 3.87
CA ILE A 147 9.44 -18.19 3.14
C ILE A 147 8.97 -17.68 1.78
N SER A 148 8.28 -16.54 1.78
CA SER A 148 7.53 -16.05 0.61
C SER A 148 8.41 -15.51 -0.50
N VAL A 149 9.51 -14.83 -0.16
CA VAL A 149 10.35 -14.17 -1.17
C VAL A 149 11.07 -15.17 -2.07
N PRO A 150 11.77 -16.20 -1.54
CA PRO A 150 12.40 -17.21 -2.41
C PRO A 150 11.38 -17.94 -3.27
N ILE A 151 10.27 -18.39 -2.68
CA ILE A 151 9.21 -19.11 -3.40
C ILE A 151 8.61 -18.22 -4.49
N GLY A 152 8.25 -16.99 -4.16
CA GLY A 152 7.61 -16.07 -5.08
C GLY A 152 8.51 -15.64 -6.23
N VAL A 153 9.76 -15.29 -5.94
CA VAL A 153 10.76 -14.89 -6.97
C VAL A 153 11.08 -16.04 -7.90
N LEU A 154 11.36 -17.24 -7.37
CA LEU A 154 11.66 -18.42 -8.19
C LEU A 154 10.46 -18.84 -9.05
N THR A 155 9.26 -18.77 -8.50
CA THR A 155 8.02 -19.03 -9.25
C THR A 155 7.85 -18.02 -10.39
N ALA A 156 8.06 -16.73 -10.15
CA ALA A 156 7.95 -15.70 -11.18
C ALA A 156 9.02 -15.89 -12.29
N ILE A 157 10.27 -16.21 -11.91
CA ILE A 157 11.32 -16.53 -12.89
C ILE A 157 10.88 -17.72 -13.75
N PHE A 158 10.37 -18.79 -13.14
CA PHE A 158 9.85 -19.93 -13.89
C PHE A 158 8.75 -19.53 -14.86
N LEU A 159 7.78 -18.74 -14.40
CA LEU A 159 6.63 -18.30 -15.19
C LEU A 159 7.00 -17.38 -16.35
N VAL A 160 8.02 -16.54 -16.23
CA VAL A 160 8.44 -15.61 -17.30
C VAL A 160 9.43 -16.27 -18.24
N GLU A 161 10.42 -16.95 -17.69
CA GLU A 161 11.57 -17.39 -18.47
C GLU A 161 11.42 -18.81 -19.04
N TYR A 162 10.71 -19.71 -18.35
CA TYR A 162 10.69 -21.12 -18.74
C TYR A 162 9.39 -21.58 -19.42
N THR A 163 8.26 -20.89 -19.23
CA THR A 163 6.96 -21.32 -19.79
C THR A 163 6.81 -21.09 -21.31
N ASN A 164 7.75 -20.42 -21.95
CA ASN A 164 7.83 -20.33 -23.42
C ASN A 164 8.10 -21.69 -24.06
N ASN A 165 8.74 -22.63 -23.34
CA ASN A 165 8.91 -24.00 -23.81
C ASN A 165 7.56 -24.75 -23.74
N PRO A 166 7.12 -25.42 -24.84
CA PRO A 166 5.89 -26.21 -24.86
C PRO A 166 5.76 -27.21 -23.72
N ALA A 167 6.85 -27.85 -23.30
CA ALA A 167 6.87 -28.83 -22.21
C ALA A 167 6.43 -28.25 -20.85
N PHE A 168 6.69 -26.97 -20.60
CA PHE A 168 6.36 -26.31 -19.33
C PHE A 168 5.10 -25.43 -19.39
N ARG A 169 4.49 -25.26 -20.56
CA ARG A 169 3.35 -24.38 -20.75
C ARG A 169 2.12 -24.76 -19.94
N ALA A 170 1.84 -26.07 -19.85
CA ALA A 170 0.74 -26.59 -19.04
C ALA A 170 0.95 -26.30 -17.56
N LEU A 171 2.14 -26.66 -17.03
CA LEU A 171 2.50 -26.39 -15.65
C LEU A 171 2.45 -24.88 -15.33
N GLY A 172 2.95 -24.02 -16.22
CA GLY A 172 2.88 -22.57 -16.04
C GLY A 172 1.46 -22.03 -15.94
N ARG A 173 0.51 -22.58 -16.73
CA ARG A 173 -0.91 -22.22 -16.62
C ARG A 173 -1.50 -22.64 -15.28
N THR A 174 -1.20 -23.84 -14.84
CA THR A 174 -1.66 -24.37 -13.54
C THR A 174 -1.13 -23.50 -12.38
N ILE A 175 0.16 -23.17 -12.39
CA ILE A 175 0.75 -22.31 -11.34
C ILE A 175 0.10 -20.92 -11.33
N ARG A 176 -0.10 -20.29 -12.50
CA ARG A 176 -0.80 -19.00 -12.58
C ARG A 176 -2.22 -19.08 -12.02
N PHE A 177 -2.94 -20.12 -12.37
CA PHE A 177 -4.27 -20.35 -11.81
C PHE A 177 -4.26 -20.41 -10.28
N PHE A 178 -3.32 -21.15 -9.67
CA PHE A 178 -3.22 -21.20 -8.22
C PHE A 178 -2.84 -19.85 -7.62
N VAL A 179 -1.89 -19.11 -8.22
CA VAL A 179 -1.52 -17.76 -7.78
C VAL A 179 -2.73 -16.81 -7.85
N ASP A 180 -3.56 -16.93 -8.89
CA ASP A 180 -4.79 -16.14 -9.06
C ASP A 180 -5.82 -16.48 -7.98
N VAL A 181 -6.05 -17.76 -7.73
CA VAL A 181 -6.94 -18.23 -6.66
C VAL A 181 -6.46 -17.72 -5.29
N MET A 182 -5.16 -17.88 -4.98
CA MET A 182 -4.59 -17.41 -3.71
C MET A 182 -4.78 -15.91 -3.50
N THR A 183 -4.74 -15.11 -4.57
CA THR A 183 -4.99 -13.65 -4.47
C THR A 183 -6.40 -13.32 -4.00
N GLY A 184 -7.38 -14.18 -4.27
CA GLY A 184 -8.78 -14.02 -3.90
C GLY A 184 -9.17 -14.64 -2.54
N ILE A 185 -8.28 -15.34 -1.86
CA ILE A 185 -8.58 -15.99 -0.57
C ILE A 185 -8.75 -14.92 0.52
N PRO A 186 -9.88 -14.92 1.29
CA PRO A 186 -10.01 -14.09 2.49
C PRO A 186 -8.89 -14.39 3.50
N SER A 187 -8.31 -13.36 4.11
CA SER A 187 -7.14 -13.53 4.99
C SER A 187 -7.40 -14.46 6.18
N ILE A 188 -8.62 -14.42 6.74
CA ILE A 188 -9.00 -15.33 7.83
C ILE A 188 -8.99 -16.80 7.39
N VAL A 189 -9.35 -17.11 6.14
CA VAL A 189 -9.33 -18.48 5.60
C VAL A 189 -7.89 -18.98 5.50
N ALA A 190 -6.95 -18.15 5.09
CA ALA A 190 -5.52 -18.48 5.11
C ALA A 190 -5.05 -18.79 6.55
N GLY A 191 -5.52 -18.02 7.54
CA GLY A 191 -5.26 -18.29 8.95
C GLY A 191 -5.83 -19.63 9.41
N LEU A 192 -7.10 -19.90 9.12
CA LEU A 192 -7.74 -21.17 9.49
C LEU A 192 -7.07 -22.36 8.83
N PHE A 193 -6.65 -22.23 7.57
CA PHE A 193 -5.89 -23.27 6.88
C PHE A 193 -4.57 -23.57 7.60
N ALA A 194 -3.79 -22.56 7.91
CA ALA A 194 -2.53 -22.71 8.63
C ALA A 194 -2.76 -23.30 10.03
N TYR A 195 -3.75 -22.79 10.77
CA TYR A 195 -4.11 -23.31 12.09
C TYR A 195 -4.48 -24.80 12.03
N THR A 196 -5.35 -25.19 11.10
CA THR A 196 -5.76 -26.59 10.94
C THR A 196 -4.58 -27.48 10.59
N MET A 197 -3.70 -27.02 9.69
CA MET A 197 -2.49 -27.75 9.32
C MET A 197 -1.59 -27.97 10.53
N PHE A 198 -1.31 -26.93 11.31
CA PHE A 198 -0.46 -27.07 12.51
C PHE A 198 -1.12 -27.89 13.62
N SER A 199 -2.42 -27.75 13.82
CA SER A 199 -3.17 -28.55 14.80
C SER A 199 -3.16 -30.06 14.47
N LEU A 200 -3.09 -30.40 13.18
CA LEU A 200 -3.00 -31.79 12.74
C LEU A 200 -1.66 -32.46 13.13
N PHE A 201 -0.56 -31.71 13.08
CA PHE A 201 0.78 -32.22 13.37
C PHE A 201 1.22 -32.04 14.82
N LEU A 202 0.80 -30.94 15.48
CA LEU A 202 1.25 -30.55 16.81
C LEU A 202 0.16 -30.71 17.89
N GLY A 203 -1.05 -31.05 17.48
CA GLY A 203 -2.21 -31.19 18.37
C GLY A 203 -3.12 -29.96 18.39
N PRO A 204 -4.38 -30.14 18.84
CA PRO A 204 -5.37 -29.09 18.88
C PRO A 204 -5.01 -27.98 19.89
N GLY A 205 -5.33 -26.72 19.55
CA GLY A 205 -5.03 -25.57 20.40
C GLY A 205 -3.61 -25.04 20.26
N THR A 206 -2.83 -25.54 19.31
CA THR A 206 -1.47 -25.06 19.07
C THR A 206 -1.47 -23.70 18.38
N ASN A 207 -1.09 -22.68 19.12
CA ASN A 207 -0.83 -21.33 18.60
C ASN A 207 0.68 -21.04 18.73
N ASN A 208 1.30 -20.63 17.65
CA ASN A 208 2.71 -20.27 17.65
C ASN A 208 3.07 -19.29 16.51
N GLY A 209 4.25 -18.67 16.60
CA GLY A 209 4.71 -17.71 15.61
C GLY A 209 4.91 -18.29 14.21
N LEU A 210 5.32 -19.57 14.10
CA LEU A 210 5.53 -20.21 12.81
C LEU A 210 4.22 -20.44 12.06
N SER A 211 3.15 -20.86 12.74
CA SER A 211 1.83 -20.99 12.11
C SER A 211 1.31 -19.64 11.60
N GLY A 212 1.57 -18.56 12.36
CA GLY A 212 1.31 -17.19 11.91
C GLY A 212 2.12 -16.81 10.67
N ALA A 213 3.41 -17.13 10.66
CA ALA A 213 4.28 -16.86 9.51
C ALA A 213 3.85 -17.63 8.25
N VAL A 214 3.42 -18.89 8.39
CA VAL A 214 2.86 -19.66 7.25
C VAL A 214 1.55 -19.07 6.76
N ALA A 215 0.65 -18.66 7.65
CA ALA A 215 -0.59 -17.98 7.27
C ALA A 215 -0.32 -16.70 6.46
N LEU A 216 0.62 -15.86 6.92
CA LEU A 216 1.02 -14.65 6.20
C LEU A 216 1.71 -14.99 4.87
N SER A 217 2.47 -16.09 4.81
CA SER A 217 3.15 -16.53 3.57
C SER A 217 2.15 -16.85 2.47
N VAL A 218 1.03 -17.50 2.79
CA VAL A 218 -0.03 -17.79 1.83
C VAL A 218 -0.57 -16.51 1.18
N LEU A 219 -0.66 -15.41 1.94
CA LEU A 219 -1.11 -14.11 1.44
C LEU A 219 0.00 -13.33 0.71
N MET A 220 1.25 -13.52 1.11
CA MET A 220 2.39 -12.76 0.58
C MET A 220 2.91 -13.34 -0.75
N ILE A 221 2.98 -14.67 -0.89
CA ILE A 221 3.50 -15.34 -2.09
C ILE A 221 2.88 -14.81 -3.39
N PRO A 222 1.54 -14.74 -3.56
CA PRO A 222 0.97 -14.26 -4.80
C PRO A 222 1.34 -12.81 -5.11
N THR A 223 1.47 -11.96 -4.10
CA THR A 223 1.90 -10.56 -4.27
C THR A 223 3.34 -10.49 -4.78
N VAL A 224 4.25 -11.28 -4.20
CA VAL A 224 5.66 -11.34 -4.63
C VAL A 224 5.77 -11.94 -6.04
N VAL A 225 5.01 -13.00 -6.35
CA VAL A 225 4.99 -13.59 -7.70
C VAL A 225 4.57 -12.58 -8.75
N ARG A 226 3.44 -11.90 -8.53
CA ARG A 226 2.88 -10.93 -9.48
C ARG A 226 3.81 -9.76 -9.73
N SER A 227 4.27 -9.11 -8.65
CA SER A 227 5.16 -7.97 -8.78
C SER A 227 6.50 -8.35 -9.45
N THR A 228 7.04 -9.52 -9.11
CA THR A 228 8.28 -10.01 -9.74
C THR A 228 8.04 -10.36 -11.21
N GLU A 229 6.95 -11.04 -11.56
CA GLU A 229 6.59 -11.35 -12.96
C GLU A 229 6.47 -10.08 -13.81
N GLU A 230 5.82 -9.04 -13.30
CA GLU A 230 5.70 -7.75 -13.97
C GLU A 230 7.07 -7.11 -14.22
N MET A 231 7.94 -7.10 -13.21
CA MET A 231 9.29 -6.52 -13.33
C MET A 231 10.19 -7.30 -14.30
N LEU A 232 10.11 -8.62 -14.30
CA LEU A 232 10.87 -9.45 -15.23
C LEU A 232 10.42 -9.27 -16.69
N ARG A 233 9.13 -9.02 -16.92
CA ARG A 233 8.58 -8.74 -18.27
C ARG A 233 9.00 -7.38 -18.81
N LEU A 234 9.32 -6.40 -17.95
CA LEU A 234 9.82 -5.09 -18.38
C LEU A 234 11.26 -5.13 -18.91
N VAL A 235 12.01 -6.19 -18.64
CA VAL A 235 13.37 -6.34 -19.19
C VAL A 235 13.29 -6.55 -20.71
N PRO A 236 13.95 -5.72 -21.54
CA PRO A 236 13.93 -5.82 -23.00
C PRO A 236 14.44 -7.19 -23.49
N ASN A 237 13.80 -7.73 -24.53
CA ASN A 237 14.20 -9.02 -25.10
C ASN A 237 15.59 -8.94 -25.78
N GLU A 238 15.96 -7.77 -26.29
CA GLU A 238 17.25 -7.51 -26.92
C GLU A 238 18.43 -7.83 -25.98
N LEU A 239 18.28 -7.59 -24.69
CA LEU A 239 19.31 -7.94 -23.69
C LEU A 239 19.47 -9.46 -23.54
N ARG A 240 18.36 -10.20 -23.63
CA ARG A 240 18.37 -11.67 -23.59
C ARG A 240 19.00 -12.24 -24.85
N GLU A 241 18.60 -11.74 -26.02
CA GLU A 241 19.09 -12.16 -27.33
C GLU A 241 20.57 -11.88 -27.48
N ALA A 242 21.04 -10.70 -27.08
CA ALA A 242 22.46 -10.35 -27.08
C ALA A 242 23.29 -11.31 -26.22
N SER A 243 22.78 -11.68 -25.03
CA SER A 243 23.43 -12.65 -24.16
C SER A 243 23.49 -14.06 -24.81
N TYR A 244 22.41 -14.48 -25.45
CA TYR A 244 22.37 -15.79 -26.14
C TYR A 244 23.27 -15.82 -27.38
N ALA A 245 23.36 -14.70 -28.12
CA ALA A 245 24.28 -14.58 -29.27
C ALA A 245 25.76 -14.75 -28.88
N LEU A 246 26.10 -14.43 -27.61
CA LEU A 246 27.44 -14.67 -27.03
C LEU A 246 27.61 -16.10 -26.48
N GLY A 247 26.66 -17.01 -26.73
CA GLY A 247 26.71 -18.39 -26.24
C GLY A 247 26.45 -18.57 -24.73
N VAL A 248 25.93 -17.53 -24.04
CA VAL A 248 25.69 -17.62 -22.61
C VAL A 248 24.46 -18.51 -22.33
N PRO A 249 24.55 -19.52 -21.44
CA PRO A 249 23.42 -20.38 -21.13
C PRO A 249 22.31 -19.62 -20.37
N LYS A 250 21.08 -20.05 -20.55
CA LYS A 250 19.87 -19.38 -20.07
C LYS A 250 19.90 -19.02 -18.57
N TRP A 251 20.29 -19.95 -17.70
CA TRP A 251 20.34 -19.70 -16.26
C TRP A 251 21.33 -18.58 -15.89
N ARG A 252 22.45 -18.47 -16.64
CA ARG A 252 23.45 -17.42 -16.43
C ARG A 252 22.96 -16.08 -16.96
N THR A 253 22.23 -16.06 -18.09
CA THR A 253 21.54 -14.87 -18.61
C THR A 253 20.53 -14.35 -17.59
N ILE A 254 19.71 -15.24 -17.00
CA ILE A 254 18.75 -14.86 -15.95
C ILE A 254 19.49 -14.24 -14.76
N GLY A 255 20.51 -14.91 -14.22
CA GLY A 255 21.21 -14.46 -13.02
C GLY A 255 22.06 -13.21 -13.20
N LYS A 256 22.67 -12.99 -14.39
CA LYS A 256 23.63 -11.91 -14.63
C LYS A 256 23.08 -10.75 -15.46
N VAL A 257 21.98 -10.94 -16.17
CA VAL A 257 21.39 -9.90 -17.03
C VAL A 257 19.99 -9.57 -16.53
N VAL A 258 19.07 -10.54 -16.50
CA VAL A 258 17.66 -10.28 -16.22
C VAL A 258 17.42 -9.82 -14.79
N LEU A 259 17.92 -10.59 -13.80
CA LEU A 259 17.72 -10.27 -12.38
C LEU A 259 18.38 -8.93 -11.97
N PRO A 260 19.65 -8.64 -12.32
CA PRO A 260 20.23 -7.33 -11.97
C PRO A 260 19.50 -6.16 -12.60
N THR A 261 18.95 -6.31 -13.81
CA THR A 261 18.20 -5.26 -14.51
C THR A 261 16.86 -4.97 -13.81
N SER A 262 16.22 -6.00 -13.25
CA SER A 262 14.89 -5.91 -12.62
C SER A 262 14.94 -5.79 -11.08
N ILE A 263 16.11 -5.86 -10.45
CA ILE A 263 16.26 -5.99 -8.98
C ILE A 263 15.57 -4.86 -8.20
N ALA A 264 15.66 -3.62 -8.66
CA ALA A 264 15.05 -2.48 -8.00
C ALA A 264 13.51 -2.60 -7.95
N GLY A 265 12.91 -3.07 -9.05
CA GLY A 265 11.47 -3.33 -9.12
C GLY A 265 11.07 -4.54 -8.27
N ILE A 266 11.85 -5.62 -8.29
CA ILE A 266 11.61 -6.82 -7.45
C ILE A 266 11.64 -6.43 -5.96
N VAL A 267 12.66 -5.70 -5.52
CA VAL A 267 12.76 -5.21 -4.13
C VAL A 267 11.55 -4.37 -3.76
N THR A 268 11.11 -3.47 -4.65
CA THR A 268 9.91 -2.65 -4.42
C THR A 268 8.66 -3.52 -4.26
N GLY A 269 8.50 -4.55 -5.08
CA GLY A 269 7.40 -5.50 -5.00
C GLY A 269 7.41 -6.34 -3.71
N VAL A 270 8.59 -6.78 -3.28
CA VAL A 270 8.77 -7.49 -2.00
C VAL A 270 8.38 -6.60 -0.82
N VAL A 271 8.85 -5.34 -0.80
CA VAL A 271 8.51 -4.38 0.26
C VAL A 271 7.01 -4.09 0.29
N LEU A 272 6.36 -3.99 -0.87
CA LEU A 272 4.91 -3.88 -0.96
C LEU A 272 4.20 -5.11 -0.36
N GLY A 273 4.72 -6.32 -0.63
CA GLY A 273 4.24 -7.55 -0.04
C GLY A 273 4.36 -7.56 1.49
N ILE A 274 5.50 -7.14 2.02
CA ILE A 274 5.74 -7.01 3.48
C ILE A 274 4.76 -5.99 4.07
N ALA A 275 4.66 -4.80 3.49
CA ALA A 275 3.77 -3.74 3.96
C ALA A 275 2.30 -4.17 3.99
N ARG A 276 1.89 -5.05 3.06
CA ARG A 276 0.55 -5.62 3.04
C ARG A 276 0.30 -6.57 4.21
N VAL A 277 1.23 -7.49 4.51
CA VAL A 277 0.98 -8.56 5.47
C VAL A 277 1.32 -8.20 6.92
N ILE A 278 2.18 -7.21 7.16
CA ILE A 278 2.60 -6.80 8.51
C ILE A 278 1.44 -6.24 9.35
N GLY A 279 0.41 -5.70 8.71
CA GLY A 279 -0.80 -5.18 9.34
C GLY A 279 -1.96 -6.17 9.46
N GLU A 280 -1.79 -7.41 9.02
CA GLU A 280 -2.84 -8.42 9.07
C GLU A 280 -3.16 -8.83 10.50
N THR A 281 -4.45 -8.81 10.85
CA THR A 281 -4.95 -9.16 12.20
C THR A 281 -5.63 -10.52 12.20
N ALA A 282 -6.60 -10.72 11.31
CA ALA A 282 -7.47 -11.89 11.33
C ALA A 282 -6.74 -13.25 11.25
N PRO A 283 -5.77 -13.46 10.33
CA PRO A 283 -5.05 -14.72 10.27
C PRO A 283 -4.20 -14.95 11.52
N LEU A 284 -3.59 -13.90 12.09
CA LEU A 284 -2.72 -14.01 13.26
C LEU A 284 -3.50 -14.24 14.55
N LEU A 285 -4.73 -13.76 14.62
CA LEU A 285 -5.61 -13.97 15.76
C LEU A 285 -5.86 -15.47 16.00
N VAL A 286 -6.02 -16.24 14.93
CA VAL A 286 -6.31 -17.67 15.02
C VAL A 286 -5.06 -18.55 15.02
N THR A 287 -3.92 -18.07 14.51
CA THR A 287 -2.68 -18.85 14.37
C THR A 287 -1.64 -18.52 15.42
N ALA A 288 -1.20 -17.27 15.50
CA ALA A 288 -0.17 -16.86 16.44
C ALA A 288 -0.74 -16.64 17.86
N GLY A 289 -2.02 -16.28 17.96
CA GLY A 289 -2.70 -16.03 19.22
C GLY A 289 -2.27 -14.72 19.88
N ILE A 290 -2.50 -14.65 21.21
CA ILE A 290 -2.11 -13.52 22.03
C ILE A 290 -1.39 -13.99 23.30
N THR A 291 -0.41 -13.23 23.74
CA THR A 291 0.26 -13.39 25.03
C THR A 291 0.63 -12.02 25.59
N ALA A 292 0.58 -11.88 26.90
CA ALA A 292 1.07 -10.69 27.59
C ALA A 292 2.59 -10.72 27.85
N SER A 293 3.19 -11.91 27.72
CA SER A 293 4.60 -12.15 28.01
C SER A 293 5.46 -12.09 26.77
N MET A 294 6.74 -11.78 26.95
CA MET A 294 7.74 -11.82 25.88
C MET A 294 7.96 -13.26 25.43
N ASN A 295 7.72 -13.52 24.14
CA ASN A 295 8.07 -14.77 23.47
C ASN A 295 8.93 -14.46 22.24
N LEU A 296 10.14 -15.00 22.19
CA LEU A 296 11.05 -14.88 21.04
C LEU A 296 11.19 -16.19 20.26
N ASN A 297 10.60 -17.29 20.76
CA ASN A 297 10.62 -18.56 20.08
C ASN A 297 9.37 -18.74 19.19
N PRO A 298 9.50 -18.65 17.87
CA PRO A 298 8.34 -18.79 17.00
C PRO A 298 7.78 -20.22 16.89
N LEU A 299 8.49 -21.21 17.43
CA LEU A 299 8.08 -22.62 17.35
C LEU A 299 7.25 -23.07 18.57
N ALA A 300 7.28 -22.31 19.64
CA ALA A 300 6.61 -22.68 20.90
C ALA A 300 5.80 -21.48 21.41
N ASP A 301 4.66 -21.78 22.01
CA ASP A 301 3.77 -20.85 22.71
C ASP A 301 3.20 -19.71 21.82
N PRO A 302 2.08 -19.11 22.22
CA PRO A 302 1.50 -17.97 21.53
C PRO A 302 2.49 -16.79 21.41
N MET A 303 2.44 -16.10 20.27
CA MET A 303 3.27 -14.94 19.98
C MET A 303 2.40 -13.75 19.57
N ALA A 304 2.28 -12.77 20.47
CA ALA A 304 1.49 -11.58 20.18
C ALA A 304 2.11 -10.75 19.06
N THR A 305 1.24 -10.14 18.24
CA THR A 305 1.65 -9.17 17.19
C THR A 305 0.98 -7.83 17.42
N LEU A 306 1.54 -6.74 16.91
CA LEU A 306 0.98 -5.39 17.07
C LEU A 306 -0.46 -5.28 16.56
N PRO A 307 -0.84 -5.81 15.38
CA PRO A 307 -2.23 -5.77 14.94
C PRO A 307 -3.19 -6.49 15.89
N VAL A 308 -2.80 -7.66 16.41
CA VAL A 308 -3.59 -8.44 17.37
C VAL A 308 -3.64 -7.73 18.73
N PHE A 309 -2.52 -7.17 19.19
CA PHE A 309 -2.44 -6.36 20.42
C PHE A 309 -3.39 -5.15 20.34
N VAL A 310 -3.32 -4.36 19.28
CA VAL A 310 -4.21 -3.20 19.05
C VAL A 310 -5.67 -3.63 19.04
N TYR A 311 -6.00 -4.73 18.38
CA TYR A 311 -7.35 -5.27 18.34
C TYR A 311 -7.87 -5.60 19.75
N TYR A 312 -7.10 -6.32 20.56
CA TYR A 312 -7.52 -6.70 21.91
C TYR A 312 -7.61 -5.51 22.86
N GLU A 313 -6.61 -4.63 22.88
CA GLU A 313 -6.63 -3.44 23.72
C GLU A 313 -7.83 -2.53 23.40
N TYR A 314 -8.26 -2.48 22.13
CA TYR A 314 -9.39 -1.65 21.73
C TYR A 314 -10.75 -2.31 21.96
N THR A 315 -10.88 -3.63 21.73
CA THR A 315 -12.17 -4.34 21.75
C THR A 315 -12.52 -4.94 23.10
N THR A 316 -11.53 -5.24 23.95
CA THR A 316 -11.69 -5.88 25.25
C THR A 316 -11.02 -5.09 26.37
N PRO A 317 -11.34 -3.79 26.54
CA PRO A 317 -10.78 -3.00 27.61
C PRO A 317 -11.23 -3.51 28.98
N GLY A 318 -10.42 -3.34 30.00
CA GLY A 318 -10.78 -3.64 31.39
C GLY A 318 -11.80 -2.65 31.95
N ALA A 319 -11.99 -2.68 33.26
CA ALA A 319 -12.97 -1.86 34.00
C ALA A 319 -12.80 -0.34 33.75
N VAL A 320 -11.58 0.13 33.56
CA VAL A 320 -11.25 1.49 33.14
C VAL A 320 -10.71 1.42 31.71
N ALA A 321 -11.49 1.89 30.76
CA ALA A 321 -11.16 1.72 29.33
C ALA A 321 -10.03 2.64 28.83
N ALA A 322 -9.82 3.80 29.44
CA ALA A 322 -8.91 4.83 28.95
C ALA A 322 -7.47 4.33 28.73
N PRO A 323 -6.78 3.66 29.67
CA PRO A 323 -5.41 3.18 29.46
C PRO A 323 -5.28 2.16 28.33
N TYR A 324 -6.31 1.31 28.14
CA TYR A 324 -6.33 0.32 27.06
C TYR A 324 -6.45 0.98 25.69
N ILE A 325 -7.35 1.95 25.55
CA ILE A 325 -7.55 2.70 24.31
C ILE A 325 -6.28 3.51 23.98
N GLU A 326 -5.62 4.11 24.96
CA GLU A 326 -4.36 4.83 24.74
C GLU A 326 -3.25 3.90 24.24
N ARG A 327 -3.09 2.71 24.83
CA ARG A 327 -2.15 1.69 24.35
C ARG A 327 -2.50 1.19 22.96
N ALA A 328 -3.79 1.03 22.66
CA ALA A 328 -4.21 0.65 21.29
C ALA A 328 -3.78 1.70 20.27
N TRP A 329 -3.98 3.00 20.54
CA TRP A 329 -3.54 4.06 19.63
C TRP A 329 -2.02 4.14 19.52
N ALA A 330 -1.28 3.97 20.62
CA ALA A 330 0.18 3.91 20.59
C ALA A 330 0.70 2.70 19.83
N GLY A 331 0.04 1.54 19.95
CA GLY A 331 0.34 0.34 19.17
C GLY A 331 0.12 0.54 17.67
N ALA A 332 -0.99 1.17 17.30
CA ALA A 332 -1.28 1.53 15.92
C ALA A 332 -0.25 2.52 15.35
N LEU A 333 0.15 3.53 16.13
CA LEU A 333 1.21 4.47 15.76
C LEU A 333 2.55 3.76 15.56
N THR A 334 2.91 2.85 16.48
CA THR A 334 4.13 2.04 16.37
C THR A 334 4.14 1.20 15.10
N LEU A 335 3.01 0.58 14.77
CA LEU A 335 2.88 -0.20 13.53
C LEU A 335 3.09 0.67 12.29
N ILE A 336 2.50 1.87 12.24
CA ILE A 336 2.71 2.84 11.15
C ILE A 336 4.20 3.19 11.03
N ILE A 337 4.88 3.48 12.15
CA ILE A 337 6.31 3.83 12.15
C ILE A 337 7.15 2.66 11.62
N ILE A 338 6.88 1.42 12.04
CA ILE A 338 7.58 0.23 11.55
C ILE A 338 7.38 0.06 10.04
N VAL A 339 6.13 0.17 9.56
CA VAL A 339 5.81 0.04 8.13
C VAL A 339 6.50 1.15 7.32
N MET A 340 6.47 2.39 7.80
CA MET A 340 7.17 3.51 7.14
C MET A 340 8.68 3.29 7.11
N GLY A 341 9.27 2.80 8.20
CA GLY A 341 10.69 2.46 8.29
C GLY A 341 11.08 1.37 7.29
N LEU A 342 10.31 0.29 7.22
CA LEU A 342 10.52 -0.80 6.25
C LEU A 342 10.39 -0.32 4.81
N ASN A 343 9.38 0.52 4.50
CA ASN A 343 9.22 1.12 3.19
C ASN A 343 10.42 2.03 2.83
N LEU A 344 10.92 2.81 3.78
CA LEU A 344 12.10 3.67 3.57
C LEU A 344 13.34 2.82 3.29
N ILE A 345 13.58 1.77 4.08
CA ILE A 345 14.69 0.82 3.87
C ILE A 345 14.59 0.19 2.48
N GLY A 346 13.41 -0.29 2.10
CA GLY A 346 13.18 -0.87 0.78
C GLY A 346 13.46 0.12 -0.37
N ARG A 347 13.03 1.37 -0.22
CA ARG A 347 13.34 2.43 -1.21
C ARG A 347 14.83 2.73 -1.31
N LEU A 348 15.54 2.76 -0.18
CA LEU A 348 17.00 2.96 -0.16
C LEU A 348 17.73 1.80 -0.85
N ILE A 349 17.30 0.56 -0.60
CA ILE A 349 17.83 -0.63 -1.28
C ILE A 349 17.55 -0.52 -2.79
N ALA A 350 16.30 -0.28 -3.19
CA ALA A 350 15.92 -0.13 -4.58
C ALA A 350 16.73 0.96 -5.28
N TRP A 351 16.91 2.12 -4.66
CA TRP A 351 17.72 3.22 -5.19
C TRP A 351 19.20 2.84 -5.34
N ARG A 352 19.78 2.11 -4.38
CA ARG A 352 21.19 1.67 -4.41
C ARG A 352 21.48 0.68 -5.52
N PHE A 353 20.50 -0.17 -5.84
CA PHE A 353 20.62 -1.22 -6.86
C PHE A 353 19.96 -0.85 -8.19
N ALA A 354 19.32 0.32 -8.31
CA ALA A 354 18.75 0.77 -9.57
C ALA A 354 19.84 0.85 -10.65
N PRO A 355 19.62 0.26 -11.85
CA PRO A 355 20.52 0.41 -12.97
C PRO A 355 20.68 1.89 -13.28
N LYS A 356 21.91 2.39 -13.32
CA LYS A 356 22.18 3.75 -13.80
C LYS A 356 21.82 3.77 -15.28
N ALA A 357 20.76 4.51 -15.65
CA ALA A 357 20.47 4.75 -17.06
C ALA A 357 21.74 5.34 -17.66
N GLY A 358 22.31 4.63 -18.64
CA GLY A 358 23.50 5.10 -19.33
C GLY A 358 23.25 6.49 -19.90
N ARG A 359 24.16 7.42 -19.61
CA ARG A 359 24.27 8.70 -20.31
C ARG A 359 24.75 8.45 -21.72
#